data_a8dc8b86d2892d8ede37857a6772ebb8
#
_entry.id   a8dc8b86d2892d8ede37857a6772ebb8
#
_cell.length_a   1.000
_cell.length_b   1.000
_cell.length_c   1.000
_cell.angle_alpha   90.00
_cell.angle_beta   90.00
_cell.angle_gamma   90.00
#
_symmetry.space_group_name_H-M   'P 1'
#
loop_
_entity.id
_entity.type
_entity.pdbx_description
1 polymer ?
#
loop_
_entity_poly.entity_id
_entity_poly.type
_entity_poly.pdbx_seq_one_letter_code
_entity_poly.pdbx_strand_id
1 'polypeptide(L)'
;AAGIVNIHGKYPANWAGLSFETLDAIQQLTGDMPLVLHGGTGIPEDMIKKAIALGVAKINVNTECQLSFAAATRKYIEAGKDLEGKGFDPRKLLAPGTEAIKATVKEKMELFGSVGKA
;
A
#
# COMPACT_ATOMS: atom_id res chain seq x y z
N ALA A 1 4.68 -12.86 13.96
CA ALA A 1 5.23 -12.31 12.73
C ALA A 1 6.61 -11.73 13.01
N ALA A 2 7.66 -12.37 12.49
CA ALA A 2 8.96 -11.75 12.43
C ALA A 2 8.94 -10.75 11.26
N GLY A 3 9.25 -9.50 11.53
CA GLY A 3 9.20 -8.48 10.49
C GLY A 3 9.85 -7.18 10.95
N ILE A 4 10.13 -6.34 9.98
CA ILE A 4 10.56 -4.97 10.24
C ILE A 4 9.31 -4.12 10.44
N VAL A 5 9.23 -3.44 11.56
CA VAL A 5 8.15 -2.47 11.83
C VAL A 5 8.62 -1.10 11.38
N ASN A 6 7.84 -0.49 10.49
CA ASN A 6 8.06 0.86 9.99
C ASN A 6 6.99 1.83 10.50
N ILE A 7 7.16 3.10 10.17
CA ILE A 7 6.19 4.14 10.46
C ILE A 7 4.91 3.87 9.68
N HIS A 8 3.75 3.92 10.34
CA HIS A 8 2.46 3.90 9.68
C HIS A 8 2.08 5.31 9.19
N GLY A 9 1.67 5.43 7.94
CA GLY A 9 1.33 6.70 7.32
C GLY A 9 2.45 7.24 6.43
N LYS A 10 2.62 8.57 6.43
CA LYS A 10 3.67 9.22 5.63
C LYS A 10 5.00 9.19 6.34
N TYR A 11 6.04 8.78 5.62
CA TYR A 11 7.40 8.81 6.13
C TYR A 11 7.94 10.24 6.20
N PRO A 12 8.72 10.60 7.23
CA PRO A 12 9.41 11.89 7.29
C PRO A 12 10.52 11.98 6.24
N ALA A 13 10.86 13.21 5.84
CA ALA A 13 11.88 13.44 4.82
C ALA A 13 13.27 12.90 5.18
N ASN A 14 13.56 12.74 6.48
CA ASN A 14 14.82 12.21 7.00
C ASN A 14 14.80 10.70 7.27
N TRP A 15 13.80 9.97 6.77
CA TRP A 15 13.75 8.52 6.94
C TRP A 15 14.92 7.84 6.20
N ALA A 16 15.67 7.01 6.92
CA ALA A 16 16.88 6.38 6.40
C ALA A 16 16.63 5.16 5.47
N GLY A 17 15.36 4.77 5.28
CA GLY A 17 15.01 3.58 4.50
C GLY A 17 14.82 2.33 5.36
N LEU A 18 14.61 1.19 4.69
CA LEU A 18 14.49 -0.12 5.33
C LEU A 18 15.87 -0.62 5.79
N SER A 19 15.92 -1.25 6.96
CA SER A 19 17.11 -1.95 7.43
C SER A 19 17.22 -3.33 6.78
N PHE A 20 17.88 -3.40 5.64
CA PHE A 20 18.10 -4.66 4.93
C PHE A 20 19.05 -5.59 5.68
N GLU A 21 20.00 -5.04 6.41
CA GLU A 21 20.92 -5.81 7.27
C GLU A 21 20.13 -6.56 8.36
N THR A 22 19.19 -5.89 9.03
CA THR A 22 18.32 -6.53 10.01
C THR A 22 17.42 -7.59 9.37
N LEU A 23 16.88 -7.32 8.18
CA LEU A 23 16.01 -8.25 7.48
C LEU A 23 16.78 -9.51 7.06
N ASP A 24 18.00 -9.35 6.53
CA ASP A 24 18.88 -10.47 6.17
C ASP A 24 19.24 -11.30 7.40
N ALA A 25 19.62 -10.68 8.51
CA ALA A 25 19.92 -11.38 9.77
C ALA A 25 18.70 -12.18 10.28
N ILE A 26 17.49 -11.63 10.18
CA ILE A 26 16.27 -12.36 10.53
C ILE A 26 16.07 -13.56 9.61
N GLN A 27 16.24 -13.39 8.30
CA GLN A 27 16.11 -14.48 7.33
C GLN A 27 17.10 -15.60 7.60
N GLN A 28 18.36 -15.29 7.91
CA GLN A 28 19.38 -16.27 8.26
C GLN A 28 18.99 -17.11 9.50
N LEU A 29 18.31 -16.50 10.47
CA LEU A 29 17.86 -17.19 11.68
C LEU A 29 16.56 -17.98 11.49
N THR A 30 15.68 -17.55 10.60
CA THR A 30 14.34 -18.10 10.43
C THR A 30 14.20 -19.07 9.25
N GLY A 31 15.19 -19.10 8.34
CA GLY A 31 15.17 -19.94 7.14
C GLY A 31 13.99 -19.58 6.22
N ASP A 32 13.17 -20.57 5.87
CA ASP A 32 12.03 -20.41 4.95
C ASP A 32 10.78 -19.79 5.58
N MET A 33 10.87 -19.26 6.80
CA MET A 33 9.72 -18.62 7.46
C MET A 33 9.27 -17.40 6.67
N PRO A 34 7.98 -17.28 6.28
CA PRO A 34 7.45 -16.09 5.64
C PRO A 34 7.54 -14.86 6.55
N LEU A 35 8.18 -13.79 6.07
CA LEU A 35 8.34 -12.55 6.82
C LEU A 35 7.28 -11.53 6.44
N VAL A 36 6.96 -10.62 7.36
CA VAL A 36 5.96 -9.57 7.18
C VAL A 36 6.62 -8.19 7.25
N LEU A 37 6.35 -7.35 6.25
CA LEU A 37 6.70 -5.93 6.25
C LEU A 37 5.47 -5.11 6.66
N HIS A 38 5.58 -4.41 7.79
CA HIS A 38 4.56 -3.48 8.25
C HIS A 38 4.85 -2.06 7.74
N GLY A 39 3.78 -1.25 7.58
CA GLY A 39 3.93 0.15 7.14
C GLY A 39 4.41 0.29 5.71
N GLY A 40 3.82 -0.45 4.77
CA GLY A 40 4.26 -0.51 3.36
C GLY A 40 3.96 0.72 2.51
N THR A 41 3.19 1.70 3.02
CA THR A 41 2.85 2.90 2.26
C THR A 41 4.05 3.85 2.13
N GLY A 42 4.33 4.29 0.90
CA GLY A 42 5.37 5.30 0.62
C GLY A 42 6.81 4.78 0.64
N ILE A 43 7.02 3.48 0.75
CA ILE A 43 8.35 2.88 0.59
C ILE A 43 8.71 2.85 -0.91
N PRO A 44 9.93 3.27 -1.32
CA PRO A 44 10.37 3.17 -2.70
C PRO A 44 10.27 1.75 -3.27
N GLU A 45 9.91 1.64 -4.54
CA GLU A 45 9.67 0.35 -5.22
C GLU A 45 10.88 -0.59 -5.19
N ASP A 46 12.09 -0.06 -5.38
CA ASP A 46 13.34 -0.81 -5.33
C ASP A 46 13.58 -1.42 -3.95
N MET A 47 13.25 -0.69 -2.87
CA MET A 47 13.33 -1.19 -1.50
C MET A 47 12.31 -2.29 -1.23
N ILE A 48 11.09 -2.16 -1.74
CA ILE A 48 10.06 -3.21 -1.64
C ILE A 48 10.53 -4.49 -2.35
N LYS A 49 11.02 -4.37 -3.58
CA LYS A 49 11.54 -5.52 -4.35
C LYS A 49 12.69 -6.21 -3.63
N LYS A 50 13.61 -5.43 -3.05
CA LYS A 50 14.73 -5.97 -2.26
C LYS A 50 14.25 -6.67 -0.98
N ALA A 51 13.28 -6.11 -0.26
CA ALA A 51 12.70 -6.74 0.91
C ALA A 51 12.02 -8.08 0.57
N ILE A 52 11.30 -8.15 -0.55
CA ILE A 52 10.70 -9.40 -1.04
C ILE A 52 11.79 -10.44 -1.36
N ALA A 53 12.87 -10.05 -2.02
CA ALA A 53 14.00 -10.94 -2.30
C ALA A 53 14.69 -11.48 -1.03
N LEU A 54 14.58 -10.75 0.10
CA LEU A 54 15.08 -11.15 1.42
C LEU A 54 14.04 -11.87 2.30
N GLY A 55 12.96 -12.40 1.71
CA GLY A 55 12.00 -13.29 2.38
C GLY A 55 10.71 -12.63 2.86
N VAL A 56 10.47 -11.36 2.56
CA VAL A 56 9.16 -10.74 2.84
C VAL A 56 8.10 -11.36 1.93
N ALA A 57 7.11 -11.99 2.54
CA ALA A 57 6.00 -12.67 1.86
C ALA A 57 4.65 -11.96 2.03
N LYS A 58 4.55 -11.01 2.95
CA LYS A 58 3.35 -10.20 3.20
C LYS A 58 3.72 -8.75 3.47
N ILE A 59 3.00 -7.83 2.85
CA ILE A 59 3.19 -6.38 3.04
C ILE A 59 1.84 -5.75 3.38
N ASN A 60 1.80 -4.98 4.46
CA ASN A 60 0.59 -4.27 4.87
C ASN A 60 0.54 -2.90 4.20
N VAL A 61 -0.52 -2.65 3.43
CA VAL A 61 -0.79 -1.37 2.78
C VAL A 61 -2.19 -0.89 3.17
N ASN A 62 -2.30 0.26 3.80
CA ASN A 62 -3.58 0.85 4.20
C ASN A 62 -3.68 2.34 3.82
N THR A 63 -2.77 3.16 4.30
CA THR A 63 -2.84 4.63 4.13
C THR A 63 -2.96 5.04 2.67
N GLU A 64 -2.24 4.39 1.77
CA GLU A 64 -2.27 4.69 0.33
C GLU A 64 -3.66 4.42 -0.28
N CYS A 65 -4.31 3.34 0.14
CA CYS A 65 -5.69 3.04 -0.27
C CYS A 65 -6.67 4.11 0.24
N GLN A 66 -6.51 4.54 1.49
CA GLN A 66 -7.35 5.61 2.07
C GLN A 66 -7.15 6.95 1.36
N LEU A 67 -5.90 7.30 1.06
CA LEU A 67 -5.57 8.56 0.36
C LEU A 67 -6.12 8.56 -1.08
N SER A 68 -6.03 7.46 -1.80
CA SER A 68 -6.57 7.35 -3.15
C SER A 68 -8.08 7.48 -3.16
N PHE A 69 -8.77 6.83 -2.22
CA PHE A 69 -10.21 6.96 -2.03
C PHE A 69 -10.62 8.41 -1.74
N ALA A 70 -9.96 9.04 -0.77
CA ALA A 70 -10.25 10.40 -0.36
C ALA A 70 -10.03 11.40 -1.50
N ALA A 71 -8.94 11.26 -2.26
CA ALA A 71 -8.64 12.13 -3.38
C ALA A 71 -9.69 12.03 -4.50
N ALA A 72 -10.11 10.82 -4.85
CA ALA A 72 -11.13 10.60 -5.87
C ALA A 72 -12.51 11.13 -5.44
N THR A 73 -12.89 10.94 -4.19
CA THR A 73 -14.15 11.46 -3.62
C THR A 73 -14.14 12.99 -3.59
N ARG A 74 -13.03 13.59 -3.16
CA ARG A 74 -12.86 15.06 -3.19
C ARG A 74 -13.02 15.61 -4.60
N LYS A 75 -12.35 15.01 -5.58
CA LYS A 75 -12.47 15.43 -6.99
C LYS A 75 -13.90 15.37 -7.51
N TYR A 76 -14.67 14.36 -7.10
CA TYR A 76 -16.09 14.24 -7.45
C TYR A 76 -16.91 15.39 -6.89
N ILE A 77 -16.71 15.76 -5.62
CA ILE A 77 -17.39 16.86 -4.93
C ILE A 77 -16.95 18.22 -5.51
N GLU A 78 -15.66 18.44 -5.66
CA GLU A 78 -15.11 19.69 -6.24
C GLU A 78 -15.63 19.95 -7.66
N ALA A 79 -15.90 18.89 -8.42
CA ALA A 79 -16.53 18.99 -9.75
C ALA A 79 -18.07 19.23 -9.70
N GLY A 80 -18.66 19.36 -8.52
CA GLY A 80 -20.11 19.59 -8.32
C GLY A 80 -20.99 18.43 -8.71
N LYS A 81 -20.43 17.23 -8.92
CA LYS A 81 -21.21 16.06 -9.38
C LYS A 81 -22.20 15.54 -8.37
N ASP A 82 -21.99 15.80 -7.10
CA ASP A 82 -22.94 15.53 -6.01
C ASP A 82 -24.20 16.37 -6.10
N LEU A 83 -24.15 17.52 -6.77
CA LEU A 83 -25.27 18.44 -6.97
C LEU A 83 -26.07 18.13 -8.25
N GLU A 84 -25.56 17.27 -9.14
CA GLU A 84 -26.18 16.92 -10.40
C GLU A 84 -27.11 15.69 -10.23
N GLY A 85 -28.40 15.84 -10.56
CA GLY A 85 -29.37 14.75 -10.48
C GLY A 85 -29.39 14.08 -9.10
N LYS A 86 -29.07 12.79 -9.05
CA LYS A 86 -28.89 12.01 -7.81
C LYS A 86 -27.42 11.73 -7.49
N GLY A 87 -26.53 12.65 -7.79
CA GLY A 87 -25.09 12.51 -7.54
C GLY A 87 -24.73 12.40 -6.06
N PHE A 88 -25.60 12.88 -5.15
CA PHE A 88 -25.48 12.76 -3.70
C PHE A 88 -25.76 11.34 -3.16
N ASP A 89 -26.34 10.43 -3.96
CA ASP A 89 -26.55 9.04 -3.54
C ASP A 89 -25.20 8.41 -3.18
N PRO A 90 -25.06 7.83 -1.96
CA PRO A 90 -23.78 7.25 -1.52
C PRO A 90 -23.16 6.26 -2.50
N ARG A 91 -23.98 5.51 -3.22
CA ARG A 91 -23.50 4.57 -4.27
C ARG A 91 -22.79 5.28 -5.41
N LYS A 92 -23.23 6.50 -5.76
CA LYS A 92 -22.62 7.33 -6.81
C LYS A 92 -21.46 8.16 -6.25
N LEU A 93 -21.66 8.75 -5.08
CA LEU A 93 -20.68 9.60 -4.41
C LEU A 93 -19.38 8.82 -4.09
N LEU A 94 -19.50 7.57 -3.66
CA LEU A 94 -18.38 6.74 -3.24
C LEU A 94 -17.78 5.87 -4.37
N ALA A 95 -18.48 5.72 -5.49
CA ALA A 95 -18.02 4.91 -6.61
C ALA A 95 -16.63 5.31 -7.14
N PRO A 96 -16.29 6.60 -7.35
CA PRO A 96 -14.94 7.00 -7.76
C PRO A 96 -13.86 6.60 -6.77
N GLY A 97 -14.14 6.67 -5.47
CA GLY A 97 -13.24 6.22 -4.41
C GLY A 97 -12.97 4.71 -4.48
N THR A 98 -14.01 3.92 -4.72
CA THR A 98 -13.91 2.47 -4.89
C THR A 98 -13.03 2.10 -6.08
N GLU A 99 -13.22 2.76 -7.23
CA GLU A 99 -12.39 2.53 -8.40
C GLU A 99 -10.92 2.96 -8.17
N ALA A 100 -10.71 4.04 -7.44
CA ALA A 100 -9.37 4.49 -7.06
C ALA A 100 -8.64 3.46 -6.17
N ILE A 101 -9.32 2.89 -5.17
CA ILE A 101 -8.73 1.79 -4.36
C ILE A 101 -8.41 0.58 -5.22
N LYS A 102 -9.30 0.17 -6.13
CA LYS A 102 -9.05 -0.94 -7.04
C LYS A 102 -7.79 -0.72 -7.87
N ALA A 103 -7.59 0.49 -8.40
CA ALA A 103 -6.40 0.84 -9.16
C ALA A 103 -5.12 0.75 -8.28
N THR A 104 -5.17 1.29 -7.06
CA THR A 104 -4.06 1.20 -6.09
C THR A 104 -3.72 -0.25 -5.75
N VAL A 105 -4.72 -1.09 -5.49
CA VAL A 105 -4.51 -2.52 -5.18
C VAL A 105 -3.87 -3.25 -6.37
N LYS A 106 -4.34 -3.01 -7.60
CA LYS A 106 -3.74 -3.59 -8.82
C LYS A 106 -2.27 -3.23 -8.95
N GLU A 107 -1.94 -1.96 -8.78
CA GLU A 107 -0.56 -1.48 -8.81
C GLU A 107 0.32 -2.19 -7.77
N LYS A 108 -0.18 -2.36 -6.53
CA LYS A 108 0.55 -3.10 -5.50
C LYS A 108 0.70 -4.59 -5.82
N MET A 109 -0.31 -5.22 -6.39
CA MET A 109 -0.22 -6.62 -6.84
C MET A 109 0.88 -6.81 -7.90
N GLU A 110 0.98 -5.88 -8.83
CA GLU A 110 2.05 -5.86 -9.84
C GLU A 110 3.42 -5.65 -9.20
N LEU A 111 3.56 -4.62 -8.35
CA LEU A 111 4.80 -4.29 -7.66
C LEU A 111 5.32 -5.45 -6.79
N PHE A 112 4.42 -6.13 -6.07
CA PHE A 112 4.77 -7.22 -5.16
C PHE A 112 4.95 -8.57 -5.88
N GLY A 113 4.66 -8.63 -7.18
CA GLY A 113 4.80 -9.85 -7.97
C GLY A 113 3.75 -10.92 -7.64
N SER A 114 2.57 -10.51 -7.13
CA SER A 114 1.50 -11.45 -6.75
C SER A 114 0.51 -11.77 -7.88
N VAL A 115 0.62 -11.09 -9.02
CA VAL A 115 -0.27 -11.34 -10.18
C VAL A 115 -0.06 -12.76 -10.70
N GLY A 116 -1.16 -13.50 -10.86
CA GLY A 116 -1.15 -14.89 -11.36
C GLY A 116 -0.57 -15.90 -10.35
N LYS A 117 -0.55 -15.57 -9.06
CA LYS A 117 -0.04 -16.44 -7.98
C LYS A 117 -1.14 -17.07 -7.12
N ALA A 118 -2.41 -16.80 -7.42
CA ALA A 118 -3.55 -17.40 -6.76
C ALA A 118 -3.93 -18.75 -7.38
#